data_3d75f5fe03b4826fa8397d8addbfbcff
#
_entry.id   3d75f5fe03b4826fa8397d8addbfbcff
#
_cell.length_a   1.000
_cell.length_b   1.000
_cell.length_c   1.000
_cell.angle_alpha   90.00
_cell.angle_beta   90.00
_cell.angle_gamma   90.00
#
_symmetry.space_group_name_H-M   'P 1'
#
loop_
_entity.id
_entity.type
_entity.pdbx_description
1 polymer ?
#
loop_
_entity_poly.entity_id
_entity_poly.type
_entity_poly.pdbx_seq_one_letter_code
_entity_poly.pdbx_strand_id
1 'polypeptide(L)'
;MPKIIENLEARLMEEAEKQITQNGYAAMTMRSVAKGCGVGVGTVYNYFSCKEELVAKFLLKDWNEALADFDAISENSQTVRPVARHIYDCLTAFARRHAAIFQDFSASASFGASYSQYHRLLRQQLAKPLRKFCESDFAAEFASEALLTWTMATKDFDELFGMLEKLF
;
A
#
# COMPACT_ATOMS: atom_id res chain seq x y z
N MET A 1 1.68 3.06 -37.80
CA MET A 1 1.14 2.06 -36.85
C MET A 1 1.64 2.41 -35.45
N PRO A 2 0.79 2.53 -34.43
CA PRO A 2 1.27 2.72 -33.07
C PRO A 2 2.08 1.50 -32.68
N LYS A 3 3.30 1.72 -32.23
CA LYS A 3 4.18 0.67 -31.68
C LYS A 3 3.48 0.17 -30.41
N ILE A 4 2.98 -1.06 -30.39
CA ILE A 4 2.54 -1.71 -29.16
C ILE A 4 3.80 -1.91 -28.33
N ILE A 5 3.96 -1.10 -27.29
CA ILE A 5 5.08 -1.23 -26.34
C ILE A 5 4.59 -2.27 -25.33
N GLU A 6 5.15 -3.48 -25.42
CA GLU A 6 4.86 -4.52 -24.44
C GLU A 6 5.13 -3.99 -23.03
N ASN A 7 4.19 -4.23 -22.13
CA ASN A 7 4.28 -3.86 -20.72
C ASN A 7 4.36 -2.34 -20.43
N LEU A 8 3.77 -1.50 -21.29
CA LEU A 8 3.88 -0.04 -21.12
C LEU A 8 3.29 0.43 -19.79
N GLU A 9 2.17 -0.16 -19.33
CA GLU A 9 1.56 0.19 -18.05
C GLU A 9 2.53 0.01 -16.88
N ALA A 10 3.22 -1.13 -16.81
CA ALA A 10 4.23 -1.39 -15.79
C ALA A 10 5.39 -0.40 -15.87
N ARG A 11 5.89 -0.10 -17.06
CA ARG A 11 6.97 0.86 -17.27
C ARG A 11 6.59 2.29 -16.85
N LEU A 12 5.34 2.69 -17.06
CA LEU A 12 4.82 3.98 -16.62
C LEU A 12 4.77 4.06 -15.09
N MET A 13 4.35 2.98 -14.43
CA MET A 13 4.35 2.88 -12.96
C MET A 13 5.76 2.90 -12.38
N GLU A 14 6.69 2.14 -12.94
CA GLU A 14 8.11 2.10 -12.51
C GLU A 14 8.78 3.47 -12.67
N GLU A 15 8.55 4.16 -13.78
CA GLU A 15 9.10 5.50 -14.01
C GLU A 15 8.50 6.53 -13.05
N ALA A 16 7.21 6.42 -12.75
CA ALA A 16 6.56 7.29 -11.76
C ALA A 16 7.14 7.07 -10.36
N GLU A 17 7.27 5.83 -9.90
CA GLU A 17 7.88 5.47 -8.62
C GLU A 17 9.32 6.00 -8.52
N LYS A 18 10.11 5.79 -9.56
CA LYS A 18 11.49 6.30 -9.65
C LYS A 18 11.54 7.82 -9.50
N GLN A 19 10.69 8.56 -10.24
CA GLN A 19 10.68 10.03 -10.17
C GLN A 19 10.24 10.53 -8.79
N ILE A 20 9.26 9.89 -8.16
CA ILE A 20 8.80 10.24 -6.81
C ILE A 20 9.92 9.99 -5.79
N THR A 21 10.60 8.83 -5.89
CA THR A 21 11.70 8.49 -4.98
C THR A 21 12.86 9.49 -5.10
N GLN A 22 13.16 9.95 -6.31
CA GLN A 22 14.27 10.86 -6.57
C GLN A 22 13.96 12.34 -6.28
N ASN A 23 12.73 12.78 -6.58
CA ASN A 23 12.41 14.22 -6.65
C ASN A 23 11.17 14.58 -5.78
N GLY A 24 10.53 13.62 -5.13
CA GLY A 24 9.31 13.80 -4.37
C GLY A 24 8.03 13.73 -5.22
N TYR A 25 6.91 13.49 -4.53
CA TYR A 25 5.59 13.37 -5.18
C TYR A 25 5.20 14.64 -5.95
N ALA A 26 5.40 15.83 -5.38
CA ALA A 26 5.00 17.09 -5.99
C ALA A 26 5.68 17.33 -7.37
N ALA A 27 6.94 16.93 -7.52
CA ALA A 27 7.73 17.16 -8.74
C ALA A 27 7.36 16.20 -9.90
N MET A 28 6.80 15.02 -9.61
CA MET A 28 6.38 14.06 -10.64
C MET A 28 5.11 14.54 -11.34
N THR A 29 5.07 14.45 -12.66
CA THR A 29 3.94 14.81 -13.51
C THR A 29 3.69 13.77 -14.57
N MET A 30 2.45 13.66 -15.10
CA MET A 30 2.12 12.78 -16.22
C MET A 30 3.00 13.04 -17.45
N ARG A 31 3.38 14.31 -17.66
CA ARG A 31 4.27 14.72 -18.76
C ARG A 31 5.72 14.28 -18.55
N SER A 32 6.23 14.36 -17.32
CA SER A 32 7.59 13.89 -17.00
C SER A 32 7.70 12.37 -17.09
N VAL A 33 6.67 11.62 -16.67
CA VAL A 33 6.60 10.16 -16.82
C VAL A 33 6.56 9.76 -18.30
N ALA A 34 5.73 10.43 -19.12
CA ALA A 34 5.69 10.21 -20.56
C ALA A 34 7.08 10.40 -21.21
N LYS A 35 7.77 11.48 -20.85
CA LYS A 35 9.12 11.77 -21.31
C LYS A 35 10.11 10.68 -20.90
N GLY A 36 10.07 10.22 -19.65
CA GLY A 36 10.93 9.16 -19.12
C GLY A 36 10.74 7.83 -19.85
N CYS A 37 9.52 7.51 -20.25
CA CYS A 37 9.18 6.29 -21.00
C CYS A 37 9.33 6.44 -22.53
N GLY A 38 9.63 7.63 -23.04
CA GLY A 38 9.76 7.89 -24.48
C GLY A 38 8.44 7.82 -25.25
N VAL A 39 7.32 8.19 -24.62
CA VAL A 39 5.99 8.17 -25.21
C VAL A 39 5.33 9.55 -25.16
N GLY A 40 4.26 9.76 -25.96
CA GLY A 40 3.44 10.95 -25.87
C GLY A 40 2.62 11.00 -24.58
N VAL A 41 2.40 12.18 -24.02
CA VAL A 41 1.58 12.34 -22.81
C VAL A 41 0.15 11.83 -22.99
N GLY A 42 -0.43 11.94 -24.19
CA GLY A 42 -1.73 11.35 -24.51
C GLY A 42 -1.75 9.83 -24.35
N THR A 43 -0.62 9.16 -24.62
CA THR A 43 -0.49 7.71 -24.40
C THR A 43 -0.59 7.37 -22.92
N VAL A 44 0.01 8.18 -22.04
CA VAL A 44 -0.09 7.99 -20.57
C VAL A 44 -1.54 8.13 -20.11
N TYR A 45 -2.26 9.13 -20.62
CA TYR A 45 -3.68 9.35 -20.31
C TYR A 45 -4.62 8.24 -20.80
N ASN A 46 -4.19 7.40 -21.75
CA ASN A 46 -4.95 6.20 -22.13
C ASN A 46 -4.89 5.08 -21.07
N TYR A 47 -3.90 5.09 -20.19
CA TYR A 47 -3.72 4.11 -19.12
C TYR A 47 -4.18 4.63 -17.74
N PHE A 48 -3.96 5.92 -17.48
CA PHE A 48 -4.22 6.55 -16.19
C PHE A 48 -4.85 7.92 -16.42
N SER A 49 -6.05 8.14 -15.88
CA SER A 49 -6.79 9.38 -16.07
C SER A 49 -6.14 10.59 -15.37
N CYS A 50 -5.38 10.33 -14.30
CA CYS A 50 -4.69 11.35 -13.52
C CYS A 50 -3.45 10.79 -12.82
N LYS A 51 -2.66 11.67 -12.22
CA LYS A 51 -1.47 11.35 -11.43
C LYS A 51 -1.78 10.44 -10.25
N GLU A 52 -2.87 10.73 -9.57
CA GLU A 52 -3.33 10.00 -8.39
C GLU A 52 -3.67 8.55 -8.73
N GLU A 53 -4.32 8.31 -9.86
CA GLU A 53 -4.62 6.95 -10.34
C GLU A 53 -3.34 6.15 -10.65
N LEU A 54 -2.38 6.78 -11.33
CA LEU A 54 -1.09 6.16 -11.62
C LEU A 54 -0.37 5.75 -10.32
N VAL A 55 -0.33 6.66 -9.34
CA VAL A 55 0.31 6.39 -8.04
C VAL A 55 -0.45 5.33 -7.25
N ALA A 56 -1.78 5.42 -7.19
CA ALA A 56 -2.59 4.42 -6.50
C ALA A 56 -2.41 3.01 -7.07
N LYS A 57 -2.28 2.87 -8.39
CA LYS A 57 -2.09 1.56 -9.04
C LYS A 57 -0.74 0.93 -8.70
N PHE A 58 0.36 1.67 -8.70
CA PHE A 58 1.64 1.06 -8.32
C PHE A 58 1.71 0.77 -6.81
N LEU A 59 1.15 1.64 -5.95
CA LEU A 59 1.04 1.35 -4.53
C LEU A 59 0.22 0.08 -4.27
N LEU A 60 -0.90 -0.09 -4.98
CA LEU A 60 -1.72 -1.29 -4.84
C LEU A 60 -1.01 -2.56 -5.34
N LYS A 61 -0.23 -2.46 -6.42
CA LYS A 61 0.60 -3.56 -6.91
C LYS A 61 1.60 -4.01 -5.85
N ASP A 62 2.39 -3.08 -5.33
CA ASP A 62 3.39 -3.37 -4.30
C ASP A 62 2.77 -3.89 -3.01
N TRP A 63 1.60 -3.36 -2.64
CA TRP A 63 0.84 -3.85 -1.50
C TRP A 63 0.38 -5.30 -1.70
N ASN A 64 -0.16 -5.65 -2.85
CA ASN A 64 -0.58 -7.02 -3.15
C ASN A 64 0.60 -8.01 -3.15
N GLU A 65 1.78 -7.57 -3.59
CA GLU A 65 3.02 -8.36 -3.49
C GLU A 65 3.41 -8.59 -2.02
N ALA A 66 3.29 -7.56 -1.17
CA ALA A 66 3.57 -7.66 0.26
C ALA A 66 2.60 -8.59 1.02
N LEU A 67 1.37 -8.79 0.49
CA LEU A 67 0.37 -9.69 1.08
C LEU A 67 0.54 -11.15 0.69
N ALA A 68 1.41 -11.48 -0.25
CA ALA A 68 1.46 -12.81 -0.88
C ALA A 68 1.63 -13.97 0.12
N ASP A 69 2.35 -13.74 1.22
CA ASP A 69 2.67 -14.77 2.23
C ASP A 69 1.70 -14.80 3.43
N PHE A 70 0.74 -13.89 3.51
CA PHE A 70 -0.10 -13.72 4.72
C PHE A 70 -0.96 -14.94 5.02
N ASP A 71 -1.56 -15.55 4.01
CA ASP A 71 -2.38 -16.75 4.19
C ASP A 71 -1.51 -17.92 4.68
N ALA A 72 -0.33 -18.13 4.08
CA ALA A 72 0.59 -19.19 4.46
C ALA A 72 1.10 -19.03 5.91
N ILE A 73 1.44 -17.81 6.33
CA ILE A 73 1.88 -17.52 7.70
C ILE A 73 0.74 -17.76 8.69
N SER A 74 -0.48 -17.31 8.36
CA SER A 74 -1.65 -17.56 9.20
C SER A 74 -1.93 -19.05 9.36
N GLU A 75 -1.92 -19.83 8.28
CA GLU A 75 -2.19 -21.27 8.30
C GLU A 75 -1.18 -22.03 9.16
N ASN A 76 0.10 -21.69 9.06
CA ASN A 76 1.20 -22.36 9.78
C ASN A 76 1.39 -21.88 11.22
N SER A 77 0.73 -20.80 11.65
CA SER A 77 0.89 -20.27 12.99
C SER A 77 -0.09 -20.89 13.98
N GLN A 78 0.42 -21.22 15.18
CA GLN A 78 -0.39 -21.73 16.30
C GLN A 78 -0.97 -20.61 17.17
N THR A 79 -0.36 -19.43 17.13
CA THR A 79 -0.76 -18.25 17.90
C THR A 79 -0.82 -17.03 16.97
N VAL A 80 -1.52 -15.99 17.39
CA VAL A 80 -1.70 -14.77 16.61
C VAL A 80 -0.43 -13.90 16.53
N ARG A 81 0.45 -13.96 17.53
CA ARG A 81 1.61 -13.06 17.62
C ARG A 81 2.53 -13.09 16.38
N PRO A 82 2.92 -14.26 15.81
CA PRO A 82 3.70 -14.29 14.58
C PRO A 82 2.98 -13.64 13.39
N VAL A 83 1.67 -13.81 13.29
CA VAL A 83 0.84 -13.24 12.23
C VAL A 83 0.79 -11.70 12.37
N ALA A 84 0.48 -11.21 13.56
CA ALA A 84 0.45 -9.78 13.85
C ALA A 84 1.83 -9.13 13.65
N ARG A 85 2.90 -9.82 14.01
CA ARG A 85 4.28 -9.36 13.77
C ARG A 85 4.57 -9.23 12.29
N HIS A 86 4.21 -10.23 11.51
CA HIS A 86 4.42 -10.20 10.07
C HIS A 86 3.65 -9.05 9.42
N ILE A 87 2.38 -8.82 9.81
CA ILE A 87 1.59 -7.67 9.36
C ILE A 87 2.30 -6.36 9.69
N TYR A 88 2.77 -6.20 10.92
CA TYR A 88 3.50 -5.02 11.37
C TYR A 88 4.78 -4.78 10.55
N ASP A 89 5.58 -5.82 10.32
CA ASP A 89 6.83 -5.73 9.57
C ASP A 89 6.58 -5.36 8.10
N CYS A 90 5.55 -5.96 7.47
CA CYS A 90 5.13 -5.61 6.11
C CYS A 90 4.64 -4.16 6.00
N LEU A 91 3.81 -3.69 6.94
CA LEU A 91 3.35 -2.30 6.98
C LEU A 91 4.51 -1.33 7.15
N THR A 92 5.45 -1.64 8.05
CA THR A 92 6.65 -0.81 8.29
C THR A 92 7.54 -0.74 7.05
N ALA A 93 7.77 -1.88 6.39
CA ALA A 93 8.55 -1.94 5.16
C ALA A 93 7.89 -1.14 4.02
N PHE A 94 6.57 -1.30 3.85
CA PHE A 94 5.78 -0.58 2.87
C PHE A 94 5.78 0.93 3.11
N ALA A 95 5.56 1.37 4.36
CA ALA A 95 5.60 2.78 4.73
C ALA A 95 6.99 3.40 4.48
N ARG A 96 8.05 2.66 4.78
CA ARG A 96 9.42 3.11 4.53
C ARG A 96 9.73 3.21 3.04
N ARG A 97 9.33 2.22 2.24
CA ARG A 97 9.53 2.22 0.79
C ARG A 97 8.84 3.41 0.13
N HIS A 98 7.64 3.75 0.56
CA HIS A 98 6.81 4.81 -0.03
C HIS A 98 6.79 6.10 0.80
N ALA A 99 7.81 6.32 1.66
CA ALA A 99 7.88 7.48 2.55
C ALA A 99 7.76 8.82 1.82
N ALA A 100 8.34 8.94 0.61
CA ALA A 100 8.25 10.13 -0.22
C ALA A 100 6.81 10.51 -0.65
N ILE A 101 5.88 9.55 -0.60
CA ILE A 101 4.45 9.79 -0.86
C ILE A 101 3.72 10.11 0.44
N PHE A 102 3.91 9.27 1.47
CA PHE A 102 3.18 9.39 2.74
C PHE A 102 3.55 10.65 3.55
N GLN A 103 4.75 11.18 3.35
CA GLN A 103 5.22 12.40 4.00
C GLN A 103 4.89 13.68 3.21
N ASP A 104 4.41 13.55 1.97
CA ASP A 104 4.06 14.69 1.13
C ASP A 104 2.62 15.14 1.42
N PHE A 105 2.48 16.37 1.92
CA PHE A 105 1.16 16.96 2.24
C PHE A 105 0.28 17.09 0.99
N SER A 106 0.85 17.35 -0.18
CA SER A 106 0.09 17.45 -1.42
C SER A 106 -0.46 16.10 -1.88
N ALA A 107 0.26 15.02 -1.63
CA ALA A 107 -0.23 13.67 -1.84
C ALA A 107 -1.43 13.37 -0.94
N SER A 108 -1.31 13.65 0.36
CA SER A 108 -2.41 13.44 1.34
C SER A 108 -3.69 14.17 0.95
N ALA A 109 -3.59 15.42 0.49
CA ALA A 109 -4.74 16.21 0.04
C ALA A 109 -5.38 15.64 -1.25
N SER A 110 -4.57 15.16 -2.18
CA SER A 110 -5.02 14.63 -3.49
C SER A 110 -5.73 13.28 -3.35
N PHE A 111 -5.29 12.42 -2.42
CA PHE A 111 -5.89 11.10 -2.20
C PHE A 111 -7.15 11.10 -1.32
N GLY A 112 -7.57 12.24 -0.76
CA GLY A 112 -8.63 12.35 0.24
C GLY A 112 -9.95 11.65 -0.12
N ALA A 113 -10.41 11.75 -1.37
CA ALA A 113 -11.65 11.10 -1.81
C ALA A 113 -11.51 9.57 -1.95
N SER A 114 -10.34 9.07 -2.33
CA SER A 114 -10.06 7.64 -2.51
C SER A 114 -9.52 6.99 -1.24
N TYR A 115 -9.06 7.78 -0.28
CA TYR A 115 -8.42 7.29 0.95
C TYR A 115 -9.30 6.31 1.72
N SER A 116 -10.58 6.65 1.94
CA SER A 116 -11.49 5.82 2.70
C SER A 116 -11.76 4.45 2.04
N GLN A 117 -11.76 4.40 0.71
CA GLN A 117 -11.94 3.16 -0.04
C GLN A 117 -10.71 2.25 0.06
N TYR A 118 -9.51 2.81 -0.17
CA TYR A 118 -8.26 2.05 -0.02
C TYR A 118 -8.04 1.61 1.42
N HIS A 119 -8.25 2.49 2.39
CA HIS A 119 -8.12 2.18 3.80
C HIS A 119 -9.04 1.02 4.23
N ARG A 120 -10.28 1.02 3.76
CA ARG A 120 -11.20 -0.10 4.01
C ARG A 120 -10.71 -1.39 3.37
N LEU A 121 -10.21 -1.35 2.14
CA LEU A 121 -9.64 -2.52 1.45
C LEU A 121 -8.46 -3.09 2.24
N LEU A 122 -7.50 -2.25 2.63
CA LEU A 122 -6.33 -2.66 3.42
C LEU A 122 -6.76 -3.31 4.74
N ARG A 123 -7.68 -2.70 5.48
CA ARG A 123 -8.21 -3.26 6.72
C ARG A 123 -8.81 -4.66 6.52
N GLN A 124 -9.62 -4.85 5.48
CA GLN A 124 -10.23 -6.15 5.18
C GLN A 124 -9.19 -7.21 4.82
N GLN A 125 -8.18 -6.84 4.05
CA GLN A 125 -7.09 -7.76 3.68
C GLN A 125 -6.25 -8.15 4.91
N LEU A 126 -5.95 -7.21 5.80
CA LEU A 126 -5.22 -7.48 7.05
C LEU A 126 -6.06 -8.25 8.09
N ALA A 127 -7.38 -8.08 8.10
CA ALA A 127 -8.26 -8.84 8.99
C ALA A 127 -8.32 -10.33 8.64
N LYS A 128 -8.21 -10.68 7.35
CA LYS A 128 -8.32 -12.06 6.86
C LYS A 128 -7.39 -13.04 7.61
N PRO A 129 -6.07 -12.82 7.70
CA PRO A 129 -5.15 -13.74 8.40
C PRO A 129 -5.35 -13.76 9.93
N LEU A 130 -6.02 -12.75 10.51
CA LEU A 130 -6.27 -12.67 11.95
C LEU A 130 -7.55 -13.40 12.37
N ARG A 131 -8.51 -13.62 11.47
CA ARG A 131 -9.84 -14.15 11.79
C ARG A 131 -9.83 -15.46 12.54
N LYS A 132 -8.93 -16.38 12.22
CA LYS A 132 -8.88 -17.68 12.89
C LYS A 132 -8.46 -17.61 14.37
N PHE A 133 -7.93 -16.47 14.79
CA PHE A 133 -7.48 -16.25 16.17
C PHE A 133 -8.43 -15.36 16.96
N CYS A 134 -9.46 -14.80 16.32
CA CYS A 134 -10.40 -13.87 16.93
C CYS A 134 -11.74 -14.55 17.20
N GLU A 135 -12.42 -14.14 18.28
CA GLU A 135 -13.76 -14.62 18.62
C GLU A 135 -14.85 -14.10 17.65
N SER A 136 -14.57 -13.02 16.92
CA SER A 136 -15.51 -12.40 15.98
C SER A 136 -14.81 -11.72 14.82
N ASP A 137 -15.54 -11.55 13.70
CA ASP A 137 -15.06 -10.75 12.56
C ASP A 137 -14.76 -9.30 12.96
N PHE A 138 -15.53 -8.74 13.87
CA PHE A 138 -15.31 -7.38 14.37
C PHE A 138 -13.98 -7.27 15.14
N ALA A 139 -13.63 -8.27 15.97
CA ALA A 139 -12.33 -8.29 16.68
C ALA A 139 -11.16 -8.33 15.69
N ALA A 140 -11.28 -9.13 14.63
CA ALA A 140 -10.25 -9.17 13.57
C ALA A 140 -10.14 -7.84 12.81
N GLU A 141 -11.26 -7.20 12.49
CA GLU A 141 -11.27 -5.88 11.85
C GLU A 141 -10.71 -4.78 12.76
N PHE A 142 -11.04 -4.81 14.05
CA PHE A 142 -10.51 -3.87 15.02
C PHE A 142 -8.99 -4.03 15.20
N ALA A 143 -8.52 -5.27 15.32
CA ALA A 143 -7.08 -5.55 15.41
C ALA A 143 -6.32 -5.11 14.15
N SER A 144 -6.88 -5.35 12.95
CA SER A 144 -6.30 -4.92 11.70
C SER A 144 -6.25 -3.39 11.56
N GLU A 145 -7.32 -2.70 11.98
CA GLU A 145 -7.36 -1.23 12.02
C GLU A 145 -6.30 -0.66 12.96
N ALA A 146 -6.17 -1.25 14.16
CA ALA A 146 -5.16 -0.83 15.12
C ALA A 146 -3.74 -1.08 14.58
N LEU A 147 -3.46 -2.26 14.00
CA LEU A 147 -2.17 -2.54 13.37
C LEU A 147 -1.88 -1.55 12.25
N LEU A 148 -2.83 -1.30 11.34
CA LEU A 148 -2.65 -0.37 10.23
C LEU A 148 -2.34 1.06 10.75
N THR A 149 -3.20 1.58 11.62
CA THR A 149 -3.13 2.98 12.07
C THR A 149 -1.90 3.23 12.94
N TRP A 150 -1.64 2.36 13.94
CA TRP A 150 -0.58 2.61 14.91
C TRP A 150 0.81 2.24 14.39
N THR A 151 0.93 1.28 13.45
CA THR A 151 2.19 1.02 12.75
C THR A 151 2.56 2.21 11.87
N MET A 152 1.59 2.77 11.12
CA MET A 152 1.82 3.98 10.33
C MET A 152 2.18 5.20 11.20
N ALA A 153 1.71 5.24 12.45
CA ALA A 153 2.10 6.23 13.46
C ALA A 153 3.40 5.87 14.21
N THR A 154 4.16 4.88 13.73
CA THR A 154 5.47 4.46 14.27
C THR A 154 5.46 3.97 15.72
N LYS A 155 4.35 3.38 16.18
CA LYS A 155 4.29 2.73 17.49
C LYS A 155 5.10 1.43 17.47
N ASP A 156 5.75 1.14 18.60
CA ASP A 156 6.48 -0.11 18.80
C ASP A 156 5.53 -1.32 18.75
N PHE A 157 6.02 -2.43 18.19
CA PHE A 157 5.20 -3.62 18.04
C PHE A 157 4.78 -4.23 19.38
N ASP A 158 5.69 -4.34 20.35
CA ASP A 158 5.39 -5.02 21.61
C ASP A 158 4.43 -4.19 22.46
N GLU A 159 4.54 -2.85 22.41
CA GLU A 159 3.57 -1.95 23.02
C GLU A 159 2.17 -2.12 22.38
N LEU A 160 2.11 -2.11 21.05
CA LEU A 160 0.87 -2.26 20.30
C LEU A 160 0.25 -3.64 20.52
N PHE A 161 1.05 -4.70 20.40
CA PHE A 161 0.58 -6.07 20.52
C PHE A 161 0.09 -6.37 21.95
N GLY A 162 0.77 -5.85 22.98
CA GLY A 162 0.33 -6.00 24.37
C GLY A 162 -1.06 -5.41 24.66
N MET A 163 -1.52 -4.44 23.84
CA MET A 163 -2.91 -3.93 23.90
C MET A 163 -3.87 -4.83 23.13
N LEU A 164 -3.41 -5.38 21.99
CA LEU A 164 -4.24 -6.18 21.09
C LEU A 164 -4.41 -7.63 21.53
N GLU A 165 -3.46 -8.21 22.26
CA GLU A 165 -3.51 -9.62 22.65
C GLU A 165 -4.76 -10.02 23.44
N LYS A 166 -5.46 -9.05 24.05
CA LYS A 166 -6.72 -9.25 24.77
C LYS A 166 -7.92 -9.47 23.87
N LEU A 167 -7.74 -9.28 22.54
CA LEU A 167 -8.80 -9.49 21.54
C LEU A 167 -8.76 -10.91 20.95
N PHE A 168 -7.73 -11.66 21.26
CA PHE A 168 -7.46 -13.00 20.76
C PHE A 168 -7.55 -14.03 21.89
#